data_c7dbb855457cd70c87674494ca923152
#
_entry.id   c7dbb855457cd70c87674494ca923152
#
_cell.length_a   1.000
_cell.length_b   1.000
_cell.length_c   1.000
_cell.angle_alpha   90.00
_cell.angle_beta   90.00
_cell.angle_gamma   90.00
#
_symmetry.space_group_name_H-M   'P 1'
#
loop_
_entity.id
_entity.type
_entity.pdbx_description
1 polymer ?
#
loop_
_entity_poly.entity_id
_entity_poly.type
_entity_poly.pdbx_seq_one_letter_code
_entity_poly.pdbx_strand_id
1 'polypeptide(L)'
;MEYDQLKAMLDTHCCAQCEKPLALVWDSSTSAHALVCGTDRNHAGYKTIESPGQAVARGKGDKALGQGAQKDMEKALAKAAHPLSLLAKDDLGTGKTIAPDAVAALVKWGDSLGLKPYLGHVCLYFGKPYPTIDGFYYKIVRDTTHLHIGTRPLSKEEFTTYQVPEGAHAWLAEAWLGDTKLPTTGLGIVTKEEIEGKSDRNQEQYRSPVVHAHPQRMAEKRAEWQLLRKLVPPEEVKTDG
;
A
#
# COMPACT_ATOMS: atom_id res chain seq x y z
N MET A 1 6.14 29.41 16.28
CA MET A 1 5.35 29.06 15.06
C MET A 1 4.31 28.05 15.47
N GLU A 2 3.08 28.21 14.97
CA GLU A 2 2.01 27.26 15.28
C GLU A 2 2.22 25.94 14.51
N TYR A 3 1.71 24.83 15.05
CA TYR A 3 1.88 23.49 14.48
C TYR A 3 1.48 23.40 12.99
N ASP A 4 0.35 24.01 12.64
CA ASP A 4 -0.15 23.97 11.25
C ASP A 4 0.74 24.74 10.28
N GLN A 5 1.40 25.81 10.73
CA GLN A 5 2.37 26.54 9.93
C GLN A 5 3.62 25.69 9.67
N LEU A 6 4.13 24.99 10.69
CA LEU A 6 5.28 24.08 10.57
C LEU A 6 4.96 22.90 9.65
N LYS A 7 3.74 22.36 9.76
CA LYS A 7 3.27 21.27 8.90
C LYS A 7 3.19 21.67 7.43
N ALA A 8 2.68 22.87 7.14
CA ALA A 8 2.63 23.39 5.76
C ALA A 8 4.03 23.60 5.14
N MET A 9 5.05 23.82 5.97
CA MET A 9 6.42 23.97 5.50
C MET A 9 7.09 22.66 5.10
N LEU A 10 6.60 21.49 5.57
CA LEU A 10 7.16 20.18 5.17
C LEU A 10 7.09 19.94 3.67
N ASP A 11 6.03 20.41 3.01
CA ASP A 11 5.79 20.21 1.58
C ASP A 11 6.47 21.27 0.72
N THR A 12 6.81 22.43 1.30
CA THR A 12 7.30 23.60 0.56
C THR A 12 8.76 23.95 0.84
N HIS A 13 9.38 23.33 1.84
CA HIS A 13 10.75 23.62 2.26
C HIS A 13 11.59 22.34 2.40
N CYS A 14 12.90 22.49 2.21
CA CYS A 14 13.90 21.45 2.43
C CYS A 14 15.04 21.97 3.29
N CYS A 15 15.90 21.08 3.77
CA CYS A 15 17.10 21.44 4.52
C CYS A 15 17.99 22.34 3.69
N ALA A 16 18.42 23.48 4.24
CA ALA A 16 19.26 24.45 3.54
C ALA A 16 20.66 23.90 3.23
N GLN A 17 21.15 22.93 3.99
CA GLN A 17 22.51 22.38 3.87
C GLN A 17 22.60 21.17 2.92
N CYS A 18 21.62 20.25 2.97
CA CYS A 18 21.71 19.01 2.18
C CYS A 18 20.52 18.79 1.24
N GLU A 19 19.59 19.75 1.16
CA GLU A 19 18.40 19.72 0.29
C GLU A 19 17.46 18.51 0.50
N LYS A 20 17.63 17.80 1.61
CA LYS A 20 16.78 16.67 1.97
C LYS A 20 15.47 17.14 2.62
N PRO A 21 14.42 16.31 2.60
CA PRO A 21 13.17 16.63 3.26
C PRO A 21 13.35 16.97 4.73
N LEU A 22 12.51 17.87 5.22
CA LEU A 22 12.42 18.20 6.64
C LEU A 22 11.56 17.17 7.37
N ALA A 23 11.75 17.08 8.70
CA ALA A 23 10.90 16.32 9.60
C ALA A 23 10.39 17.23 10.72
N LEU A 24 9.14 17.03 11.12
CA LEU A 24 8.56 17.69 12.27
C LEU A 24 8.81 16.81 13.50
N VAL A 25 9.48 17.35 14.50
CA VAL A 25 9.77 16.63 15.75
C VAL A 25 9.27 17.42 16.95
N TRP A 26 8.89 16.71 18.01
CA TRP A 26 8.60 17.32 19.28
C TRP A 26 9.90 17.57 20.04
N ASP A 27 10.16 18.81 20.38
CA ASP A 27 11.29 19.20 21.23
C ASP A 27 10.82 19.34 22.68
N SER A 28 11.19 18.37 23.51
CA SER A 28 10.80 18.34 24.93
C SER A 28 11.45 19.45 25.74
N SER A 29 12.57 20.01 25.29
CA SER A 29 13.28 21.09 26.00
C SER A 29 12.55 22.42 25.87
N THR A 30 11.93 22.66 24.75
CA THR A 30 11.14 23.89 24.47
C THR A 30 9.64 23.66 24.57
N SER A 31 9.18 22.42 24.77
CA SER A 31 7.77 22.01 24.75
C SER A 31 7.04 22.48 23.49
N ALA A 32 7.71 22.39 22.34
CA ALA A 32 7.18 22.85 21.06
C ALA A 32 7.59 21.90 19.91
N HIS A 33 6.86 21.97 18.80
CA HIS A 33 7.30 21.31 17.57
C HIS A 33 8.38 22.11 16.86
N ALA A 34 9.36 21.43 16.27
CA ALA A 34 10.43 22.01 15.51
C ALA A 34 10.64 21.29 14.16
N LEU A 35 11.02 22.04 13.13
CA LEU A 35 11.47 21.48 11.86
C LEU A 35 12.96 21.16 11.95
N VAL A 36 13.31 19.92 11.63
CA VAL A 36 14.72 19.46 11.57
C VAL A 36 15.00 18.79 10.24
N CYS A 37 16.28 18.70 9.87
CA CYS A 37 16.66 17.90 8.72
C CYS A 37 16.30 16.42 8.96
N GLY A 38 15.58 15.80 8.03
CA GLY A 38 15.18 14.39 8.15
C GLY A 38 16.35 13.39 8.05
N THR A 39 17.53 13.85 7.61
CA THR A 39 18.72 13.01 7.46
C THR A 39 19.75 13.25 8.58
N ASP A 40 20.00 14.50 8.95
CA ASP A 40 20.96 14.86 9.98
C ASP A 40 20.42 16.02 10.82
N ARG A 41 20.17 15.75 12.10
CA ARG A 41 19.61 16.73 13.05
C ARG A 41 20.54 17.90 13.38
N ASN A 42 21.84 17.78 13.06
CA ASN A 42 22.81 18.86 13.24
C ASN A 42 22.76 19.89 12.10
N HIS A 43 22.08 19.59 11.00
CA HIS A 43 21.86 20.55 9.93
C HIS A 43 20.86 21.63 10.39
N ALA A 44 21.29 22.87 10.32
CA ALA A 44 20.46 24.03 10.67
C ALA A 44 19.89 24.73 9.43
N GLY A 45 18.68 25.26 9.58
CA GLY A 45 18.02 26.05 8.54
C GLY A 45 17.26 25.24 7.50
N TYR A 46 16.36 25.94 6.82
CA TYR A 46 15.55 25.39 5.71
C TYR A 46 15.41 26.45 4.61
N LYS A 47 15.17 26.01 3.38
CA LYS A 47 14.90 26.87 2.22
C LYS A 47 13.64 26.39 1.50
N THR A 48 12.97 27.31 0.82
CA THR A 48 11.79 27.00 0.00
C THR A 48 12.20 26.12 -1.18
N ILE A 49 11.44 25.09 -1.44
CA ILE A 49 11.58 24.24 -2.64
C ILE A 49 11.06 25.08 -3.80
N GLU A 50 11.92 25.43 -4.75
CA GLU A 50 11.48 26.01 -6.00
C GLU A 50 10.64 24.97 -6.74
N SER A 51 9.34 25.27 -6.89
CA SER A 51 8.42 24.38 -7.59
C SER A 51 8.91 24.16 -9.03
N PRO A 52 8.97 22.90 -9.53
CA PRO A 52 9.39 22.61 -10.90
C PRO A 52 8.50 23.21 -11.99
N GLY A 53 7.44 23.91 -11.63
CA GLY A 53 6.40 24.43 -12.54
C GLY A 53 6.68 25.75 -13.23
N GLN A 54 7.74 26.49 -12.91
CA GLN A 54 8.02 27.78 -13.55
C GLN A 54 9.15 27.77 -14.62
N ALA A 55 9.81 26.65 -14.84
CA ALA A 55 10.85 26.52 -15.85
C ALA A 55 10.38 26.06 -17.24
N VAL A 56 9.09 25.86 -17.47
CA VAL A 56 8.53 25.36 -18.75
C VAL A 56 7.75 26.44 -19.49
N ALA A 57 8.37 27.58 -19.70
CA ALA A 57 7.89 28.56 -20.67
C ALA A 57 9.05 29.11 -21.52
N ARG A 58 9.78 28.25 -22.20
CA ARG A 58 10.54 28.57 -23.42
C ARG A 58 10.77 27.31 -24.23
N GLY A 59 10.03 27.24 -25.33
CA GLY A 59 10.04 26.12 -26.23
C GLY A 59 11.39 25.77 -26.84
N LYS A 60 11.55 24.48 -27.02
CA LYS A 60 12.09 23.82 -28.22
C LYS A 60 12.06 22.31 -28.04
N GLY A 61 11.31 21.64 -28.89
CA GLY A 61 11.65 20.33 -29.40
C GLY A 61 11.12 19.11 -28.66
N ASP A 62 10.13 18.47 -29.26
CA ASP A 62 9.51 17.16 -28.94
C ASP A 62 10.46 15.95 -28.75
N LYS A 63 11.77 16.16 -28.65
CA LYS A 63 12.75 15.08 -28.41
C LYS A 63 13.14 14.88 -26.94
N ALA A 64 12.81 15.80 -26.03
CA ALA A 64 13.26 15.72 -24.63
C ALA A 64 12.32 14.89 -23.73
N LEU A 65 11.04 14.74 -24.10
CA LEU A 65 10.06 13.94 -23.34
C LEU A 65 10.39 12.44 -23.34
N GLY A 66 10.94 11.92 -24.44
CA GLY A 66 11.29 10.50 -24.55
C GLY A 66 12.47 10.07 -23.65
N GLN A 67 13.47 10.94 -23.47
CA GLN A 67 14.67 10.58 -22.68
C GLN A 67 14.44 10.66 -21.17
N GLY A 68 13.58 11.56 -20.70
CA GLY A 68 13.18 11.62 -19.28
C GLY A 68 12.39 10.39 -18.86
N ALA A 69 11.37 10.04 -19.62
CA ALA A 69 10.55 8.86 -19.34
C ALA A 69 11.36 7.55 -19.38
N GLN A 70 12.33 7.43 -20.29
CA GLN A 70 13.21 6.27 -20.38
C GLN A 70 14.14 6.15 -19.16
N LYS A 71 14.74 7.25 -18.69
CA LYS A 71 15.57 7.29 -17.48
C LYS A 71 14.77 6.96 -16.21
N ASP A 72 13.55 7.45 -16.11
CA ASP A 72 12.67 7.13 -14.98
C ASP A 72 12.25 5.66 -14.98
N MET A 73 12.01 5.08 -16.15
CA MET A 73 11.74 3.66 -16.32
C MET A 73 12.95 2.80 -15.95
N GLU A 74 14.14 3.13 -16.43
CA GLU A 74 15.39 2.44 -16.06
C GLU A 74 15.65 2.49 -14.56
N LYS A 75 15.43 3.65 -13.93
CA LYS A 75 15.58 3.83 -12.48
C LYS A 75 14.54 3.00 -11.69
N ALA A 76 13.28 2.94 -12.16
CA ALA A 76 12.25 2.13 -11.56
C ALA A 76 12.57 0.63 -11.66
N LEU A 77 13.04 0.17 -12.84
CA LEU A 77 13.47 -1.21 -13.06
C LEU A 77 14.67 -1.59 -12.21
N ALA A 78 15.69 -0.72 -12.12
CA ALA A 78 16.87 -0.95 -11.28
C ALA A 78 16.47 -1.09 -9.79
N LYS A 79 15.51 -0.29 -9.33
CA LYS A 79 14.98 -0.33 -7.97
C LYS A 79 14.16 -1.60 -7.71
N ALA A 80 13.34 -2.01 -8.69
CA ALA A 80 12.58 -3.26 -8.62
C ALA A 80 13.47 -4.52 -8.70
N ALA A 81 14.59 -4.44 -9.41
CA ALA A 81 15.56 -5.52 -9.52
C ALA A 81 16.53 -5.62 -8.33
N HIS A 82 16.48 -4.67 -7.37
CA HIS A 82 17.34 -4.70 -6.19
C HIS A 82 17.10 -5.98 -5.38
N PRO A 83 18.14 -6.65 -4.85
CA PRO A 83 18.02 -7.89 -4.10
C PRO A 83 17.06 -7.83 -2.89
N LEU A 84 16.94 -6.66 -2.28
CA LEU A 84 16.03 -6.39 -1.16
C LEU A 84 14.64 -5.91 -1.59
N SER A 85 14.34 -5.86 -2.89
CA SER A 85 12.99 -5.52 -3.37
C SER A 85 12.03 -6.66 -3.08
N LEU A 86 10.91 -6.35 -2.43
CA LEU A 86 9.80 -7.27 -2.19
C LEU A 86 8.76 -7.25 -3.32
N LEU A 87 8.98 -6.48 -4.39
CA LEU A 87 8.10 -6.47 -5.55
C LEU A 87 8.11 -7.85 -6.20
N ALA A 88 6.91 -8.45 -6.34
CA ALA A 88 6.75 -9.73 -6.99
C ALA A 88 7.30 -9.70 -8.43
N LYS A 89 8.14 -10.67 -8.79
CA LYS A 89 8.70 -10.82 -10.14
C LYS A 89 7.75 -11.55 -11.08
N ASP A 90 6.79 -12.25 -10.50
CA ASP A 90 5.80 -13.04 -11.24
C ASP A 90 4.39 -12.52 -10.96
N ASP A 91 3.51 -12.64 -11.94
CA ASP A 91 2.08 -12.40 -11.81
C ASP A 91 1.48 -13.47 -10.88
N LEU A 92 0.94 -13.06 -9.75
CA LEU A 92 0.46 -13.94 -8.69
C LEU A 92 -0.74 -14.81 -9.11
N GLY A 93 -1.48 -14.40 -10.15
CA GLY A 93 -2.62 -15.17 -10.66
C GLY A 93 -2.19 -16.22 -11.69
N THR A 94 -1.21 -15.91 -12.53
CA THR A 94 -0.77 -16.78 -13.64
C THR A 94 0.54 -17.51 -13.36
N GLY A 95 1.34 -17.05 -12.40
CA GLY A 95 2.68 -17.55 -12.12
C GLY A 95 3.71 -17.26 -13.23
N LYS A 96 3.38 -16.37 -14.18
CA LYS A 96 4.28 -15.98 -15.28
C LYS A 96 5.12 -14.80 -14.87
N THR A 97 6.41 -14.83 -15.27
CA THR A 97 7.32 -13.69 -15.05
C THR A 97 6.80 -12.43 -15.74
N ILE A 98 6.81 -11.34 -15.00
CA ILE A 98 6.30 -10.05 -15.46
C ILE A 98 7.34 -9.44 -16.40
N ALA A 99 6.89 -8.99 -17.58
CA ALA A 99 7.74 -8.29 -18.55
C ALA A 99 8.25 -6.96 -17.96
N PRO A 100 9.47 -6.51 -18.32
CA PRO A 100 10.09 -5.31 -17.77
C PRO A 100 9.27 -4.02 -17.90
N ASP A 101 8.58 -3.84 -19.02
CA ASP A 101 7.68 -2.72 -19.26
C ASP A 101 6.45 -2.75 -18.34
N ALA A 102 5.90 -3.95 -18.09
CA ALA A 102 4.79 -4.14 -17.16
C ALA A 102 5.25 -3.91 -15.70
N VAL A 103 6.49 -4.29 -15.34
CA VAL A 103 7.07 -3.94 -14.03
C VAL A 103 7.17 -2.42 -13.88
N ALA A 104 7.67 -1.71 -14.90
CA ALA A 104 7.79 -0.26 -14.86
C ALA A 104 6.42 0.43 -14.74
N ALA A 105 5.42 -0.06 -15.49
CA ALA A 105 4.04 0.42 -15.40
C ALA A 105 3.44 0.17 -14.01
N LEU A 106 3.65 -1.02 -13.43
CA LEU A 106 3.20 -1.36 -12.09
C LEU A 106 3.83 -0.46 -11.01
N VAL A 107 5.14 -0.19 -11.13
CA VAL A 107 5.84 0.70 -10.21
C VAL A 107 5.28 2.12 -10.31
N LYS A 108 5.11 2.66 -11.53
CA LYS A 108 4.53 3.99 -11.75
C LYS A 108 3.11 4.09 -11.19
N TRP A 109 2.30 3.06 -11.42
CA TRP A 109 0.95 3.00 -10.88
C TRP A 109 0.94 2.98 -9.34
N GLY A 110 1.78 2.16 -8.70
CA GLY A 110 1.91 2.14 -7.24
C GLY A 110 2.35 3.48 -6.66
N ASP A 111 3.35 4.12 -7.28
CA ASP A 111 3.81 5.45 -6.86
C ASP A 111 2.70 6.51 -7.00
N SER A 112 1.86 6.45 -8.04
CA SER A 112 0.71 7.36 -8.22
C SER A 112 -0.33 7.24 -7.11
N LEU A 113 -0.44 6.07 -6.48
CA LEU A 113 -1.28 5.82 -5.30
C LEU A 113 -0.58 6.15 -3.97
N GLY A 114 0.64 6.68 -4.02
CA GLY A 114 1.47 6.93 -2.84
C GLY A 114 1.95 5.66 -2.14
N LEU A 115 1.90 4.51 -2.81
CA LEU A 115 2.40 3.23 -2.31
C LEU A 115 3.92 3.11 -2.54
N LYS A 116 4.53 2.07 -1.98
CA LYS A 116 5.95 1.77 -2.14
C LYS A 116 6.12 0.41 -2.84
N PRO A 117 6.14 0.36 -4.18
CA PRO A 117 6.15 -0.89 -4.94
C PRO A 117 7.29 -1.84 -4.54
N TYR A 118 8.49 -1.30 -4.34
CA TYR A 118 9.66 -2.08 -3.95
C TYR A 118 9.61 -2.67 -2.52
N LEU A 119 8.65 -2.23 -1.70
CA LEU A 119 8.31 -2.85 -0.41
C LEU A 119 7.21 -3.91 -0.54
N GLY A 120 6.81 -4.28 -1.75
CA GLY A 120 5.78 -5.28 -1.99
C GLY A 120 4.36 -4.76 -1.80
N HIS A 121 4.14 -3.42 -1.80
CA HIS A 121 2.81 -2.84 -1.62
C HIS A 121 1.89 -3.00 -2.83
N VAL A 122 2.43 -3.44 -3.96
CA VAL A 122 1.66 -3.71 -5.19
C VAL A 122 2.11 -5.01 -5.84
N CYS A 123 1.21 -5.64 -6.58
CA CYS A 123 1.50 -6.85 -7.36
C CYS A 123 0.65 -6.86 -8.64
N LEU A 124 0.96 -7.76 -9.58
CA LEU A 124 0.05 -8.14 -10.64
C LEU A 124 -0.72 -9.40 -10.24
N TYR A 125 -2.01 -9.40 -10.54
CA TYR A 125 -2.89 -10.54 -10.38
C TYR A 125 -3.75 -10.72 -11.62
N PHE A 126 -3.51 -11.78 -12.40
CA PHE A 126 -4.07 -12.00 -13.73
C PHE A 126 -3.91 -10.80 -14.67
N GLY A 127 -2.70 -10.24 -14.73
CA GLY A 127 -2.36 -9.09 -15.56
C GLY A 127 -2.90 -7.74 -15.08
N LYS A 128 -3.63 -7.71 -13.95
CA LYS A 128 -4.18 -6.47 -13.38
C LYS A 128 -3.34 -6.00 -12.20
N PRO A 129 -3.05 -4.68 -12.08
CA PRO A 129 -2.36 -4.14 -10.94
C PRO A 129 -3.26 -4.19 -9.69
N TYR A 130 -2.65 -4.54 -8.56
CA TYR A 130 -3.37 -4.76 -7.31
C TYR A 130 -2.57 -4.29 -6.11
N PRO A 131 -3.15 -3.50 -5.16
CA PRO A 131 -2.50 -3.24 -3.88
C PRO A 131 -2.49 -4.51 -3.04
N THR A 132 -1.36 -4.82 -2.44
CA THR A 132 -1.27 -5.92 -1.47
C THR A 132 -1.90 -5.53 -0.13
N ILE A 133 -2.05 -6.49 0.76
CA ILE A 133 -2.52 -6.22 2.13
C ILE A 133 -1.57 -5.25 2.85
N ASP A 134 -0.26 -5.40 2.64
CA ASP A 134 0.76 -4.52 3.22
C ASP A 134 0.67 -3.10 2.63
N GLY A 135 0.31 -2.97 1.34
CA GLY A 135 0.04 -1.69 0.70
C GLY A 135 -1.17 -0.97 1.30
N PHE A 136 -2.24 -1.70 1.61
CA PHE A 136 -3.40 -1.13 2.30
C PHE A 136 -3.05 -0.68 3.72
N TYR A 137 -2.33 -1.51 4.48
CA TYR A 137 -1.85 -1.12 5.82
C TYR A 137 -0.97 0.11 5.77
N TYR A 138 0.00 0.15 4.86
CA TYR A 138 0.86 1.31 4.69
C TYR A 138 0.06 2.59 4.44
N LYS A 139 -0.94 2.53 3.55
CA LYS A 139 -1.79 3.69 3.25
C LYS A 139 -2.60 4.13 4.48
N ILE A 140 -3.20 3.20 5.20
CA ILE A 140 -3.98 3.47 6.39
C ILE A 140 -3.12 4.10 7.49
N VAL A 141 -1.95 3.52 7.81
CA VAL A 141 -1.06 4.04 8.86
C VAL A 141 -0.55 5.44 8.50
N ARG A 142 -0.33 5.71 7.21
CA ARG A 142 0.09 7.03 6.74
C ARG A 142 -1.03 8.07 6.85
N ASP A 143 -2.24 7.69 6.44
CA ASP A 143 -3.36 8.62 6.24
C ASP A 143 -4.26 8.75 7.48
N THR A 144 -4.15 7.80 8.44
CA THR A 144 -5.01 7.76 9.64
C THR A 144 -4.21 7.42 10.88
N THR A 145 -4.03 8.38 11.77
CA THR A 145 -3.44 8.13 13.09
C THR A 145 -4.46 7.43 14.01
N HIS A 146 -3.98 6.47 14.82
CA HIS A 146 -4.79 5.74 15.81
C HIS A 146 -5.83 4.76 15.26
N LEU A 147 -5.73 4.32 14.00
CA LEU A 147 -6.56 3.23 13.51
C LEU A 147 -6.00 1.90 14.02
N HIS A 148 -6.87 1.10 14.65
CA HIS A 148 -6.60 -0.26 15.09
C HIS A 148 -7.52 -1.23 14.35
N ILE A 149 -6.97 -2.37 13.92
CA ILE A 149 -7.73 -3.47 13.30
C ILE A 149 -7.56 -4.70 14.16
N GLY A 150 -8.68 -5.33 14.50
CA GLY A 150 -8.72 -6.60 15.20
C GLY A 150 -9.50 -7.64 14.39
N THR A 151 -9.11 -8.90 14.52
CA THR A 151 -9.78 -10.04 13.90
C THR A 151 -10.24 -11.02 14.96
N ARG A 152 -11.37 -11.67 14.73
CA ARG A 152 -11.88 -12.73 15.60
C ARG A 152 -12.69 -13.76 14.81
N PRO A 153 -12.78 -15.02 15.28
CA PRO A 153 -13.75 -15.96 14.72
C PRO A 153 -15.18 -15.47 14.96
N LEU A 154 -16.12 -15.84 14.08
CA LEU A 154 -17.54 -15.60 14.30
C LEU A 154 -18.06 -16.38 15.49
N SER A 155 -19.03 -15.79 16.21
CA SER A 155 -19.83 -16.53 17.19
C SER A 155 -20.87 -17.44 16.50
N LYS A 156 -21.48 -18.36 17.25
CA LYS A 156 -22.51 -19.26 16.71
C LYS A 156 -23.71 -18.52 16.16
N GLU A 157 -24.11 -17.45 16.81
CA GLU A 157 -25.22 -16.58 16.41
C GLU A 157 -24.89 -15.86 15.11
N GLU A 158 -23.65 -15.39 14.98
CA GLU A 158 -23.15 -14.72 13.79
C GLU A 158 -23.06 -15.67 12.59
N PHE A 159 -22.72 -16.95 12.80
CA PHE A 159 -22.77 -17.96 11.73
C PHE A 159 -24.15 -18.02 11.08
N THR A 160 -25.21 -18.00 11.89
CA THR A 160 -26.59 -17.99 11.38
C THR A 160 -26.92 -16.68 10.67
N THR A 161 -26.55 -15.55 11.29
CA THR A 161 -26.81 -14.20 10.76
C THR A 161 -26.16 -13.99 9.40
N TYR A 162 -24.90 -14.42 9.24
CA TYR A 162 -24.15 -14.29 8.00
C TYR A 162 -24.35 -15.47 7.03
N GLN A 163 -25.24 -16.41 7.35
CA GLN A 163 -25.55 -17.60 6.52
C GLN A 163 -24.30 -18.37 6.12
N VAL A 164 -23.37 -18.54 7.07
CA VAL A 164 -22.12 -19.25 6.81
C VAL A 164 -22.42 -20.75 6.61
N PRO A 165 -21.90 -21.37 5.51
CA PRO A 165 -22.12 -22.80 5.27
C PRO A 165 -21.58 -23.69 6.39
N GLU A 166 -22.22 -24.83 6.61
CA GLU A 166 -21.74 -25.82 7.57
C GLU A 166 -20.35 -26.35 7.20
N GLY A 167 -19.48 -26.49 8.20
CA GLY A 167 -18.10 -26.92 8.02
C GLY A 167 -17.16 -25.85 7.44
N ALA A 168 -17.64 -24.61 7.24
CA ALA A 168 -16.79 -23.51 6.86
C ALA A 168 -16.10 -22.87 8.06
N HIS A 169 -14.95 -22.23 7.81
CA HIS A 169 -14.30 -21.33 8.76
C HIS A 169 -14.64 -19.89 8.41
N ALA A 170 -15.06 -19.10 9.41
CA ALA A 170 -15.46 -17.72 9.20
C ALA A 170 -14.88 -16.80 10.28
N TRP A 171 -14.36 -15.66 9.84
CA TRP A 171 -13.74 -14.65 10.67
C TRP A 171 -14.32 -13.28 10.36
N LEU A 172 -14.37 -12.43 11.39
CA LEU A 172 -14.75 -11.02 11.29
C LEU A 172 -13.55 -10.15 11.59
N ALA A 173 -13.33 -9.16 10.74
CA ALA A 173 -12.38 -8.07 10.99
C ALA A 173 -13.15 -6.80 11.32
N GLU A 174 -12.70 -6.09 12.33
CA GLU A 174 -13.30 -4.88 12.86
C GLU A 174 -12.23 -3.80 12.98
N ALA A 175 -12.62 -2.53 12.91
CA ALA A 175 -11.70 -1.40 13.01
C ALA A 175 -12.16 -0.42 14.08
N TRP A 176 -11.19 0.23 14.73
CA TRP A 176 -11.41 1.27 15.72
C TRP A 176 -10.55 2.49 15.38
N LEU A 177 -11.12 3.68 15.55
CA LEU A 177 -10.40 4.93 15.51
C LEU A 177 -10.31 5.46 16.96
N GLY A 178 -9.14 5.34 17.58
CA GLY A 178 -9.00 5.45 19.01
C GLY A 178 -9.89 4.41 19.71
N ASP A 179 -10.76 4.84 20.61
CA ASP A 179 -11.69 3.97 21.34
C ASP A 179 -13.05 3.76 20.61
N THR A 180 -13.25 4.41 19.46
CA THR A 180 -14.50 4.35 18.72
C THR A 180 -14.47 3.25 17.67
N LYS A 181 -15.34 2.24 17.83
CA LYS A 181 -15.53 1.19 16.81
C LYS A 181 -16.16 1.78 15.55
N LEU A 182 -15.54 1.53 14.40
CA LEU A 182 -16.10 1.91 13.11
C LEU A 182 -17.23 0.96 12.70
N PRO A 183 -18.24 1.44 11.96
CA PRO A 183 -19.36 0.60 11.51
C PRO A 183 -18.97 -0.39 10.42
N THR A 184 -17.80 -0.18 9.80
CA THR A 184 -17.30 -1.01 8.70
C THR A 184 -16.65 -2.28 9.23
N THR A 185 -17.05 -3.43 8.69
CA THR A 185 -16.50 -4.74 9.02
C THR A 185 -16.08 -5.49 7.77
N GLY A 186 -15.15 -6.43 7.92
CA GLY A 186 -14.75 -7.38 6.88
C GLY A 186 -15.13 -8.81 7.31
N LEU A 187 -15.71 -9.58 6.40
CA LEU A 187 -16.08 -10.98 6.63
C LEU A 187 -15.22 -11.88 5.73
N GLY A 188 -14.49 -12.80 6.31
CA GLY A 188 -13.73 -13.81 5.59
C GLY A 188 -14.27 -15.19 5.82
N ILE A 189 -14.61 -15.89 4.74
CA ILE A 189 -15.12 -17.27 4.78
C ILE A 189 -14.24 -18.15 3.93
N VAL A 190 -13.95 -19.34 4.42
CA VAL A 190 -13.35 -20.46 3.70
C VAL A 190 -14.27 -21.64 3.83
N THR A 191 -14.84 -22.09 2.72
CA THR A 191 -15.84 -23.15 2.72
C THR A 191 -15.19 -24.53 2.75
N LYS A 192 -15.97 -25.55 3.12
CA LYS A 192 -15.54 -26.94 3.09
C LYS A 192 -15.09 -27.37 1.69
N GLU A 193 -15.81 -26.94 0.66
CA GLU A 193 -15.48 -27.22 -0.74
C GLU A 193 -14.13 -26.62 -1.18
N GLU A 194 -13.78 -25.45 -0.64
CA GLU A 194 -12.45 -24.86 -0.90
C GLU A 194 -11.34 -25.62 -0.18
N ILE A 195 -11.59 -26.12 1.04
CA ILE A 195 -10.62 -26.87 1.85
C ILE A 195 -10.35 -28.24 1.21
N GLU A 196 -11.39 -28.94 0.78
CA GLU A 196 -11.33 -30.31 0.27
C GLU A 196 -11.16 -30.36 -1.26
N GLY A 197 -11.33 -29.21 -1.93
CA GLY A 197 -11.34 -29.12 -3.39
C GLY A 197 -10.02 -29.58 -4.01
N LYS A 198 -10.11 -30.51 -4.95
CA LYS A 198 -8.97 -31.04 -5.70
C LYS A 198 -8.71 -30.23 -6.98
N SER A 199 -7.47 -30.27 -7.44
CA SER A 199 -7.06 -29.64 -8.67
C SER A 199 -7.67 -30.35 -9.87
N ASP A 200 -8.22 -29.60 -10.83
CA ASP A 200 -8.75 -30.18 -12.07
C ASP A 200 -7.66 -30.85 -12.94
N ARG A 201 -6.39 -30.45 -12.75
CA ARG A 201 -5.24 -31.00 -13.49
C ARG A 201 -4.62 -32.20 -12.80
N ASN A 202 -4.72 -32.30 -11.50
CA ASN A 202 -4.18 -33.41 -10.71
C ASN A 202 -5.05 -33.64 -9.48
N GLN A 203 -5.85 -34.71 -9.50
CA GLN A 203 -6.79 -35.09 -8.44
C GLN A 203 -6.10 -35.50 -7.12
N GLU A 204 -4.81 -35.75 -7.12
CA GLU A 204 -4.05 -36.03 -5.90
C GLU A 204 -3.71 -34.73 -5.14
N GLN A 205 -3.68 -33.59 -5.85
CA GLN A 205 -3.33 -32.30 -5.27
C GLN A 205 -4.57 -31.49 -4.93
N TYR A 206 -4.51 -30.76 -3.82
CA TYR A 206 -5.53 -29.77 -3.48
C TYR A 206 -5.45 -28.57 -4.42
N ARG A 207 -6.62 -28.02 -4.77
CA ARG A 207 -6.73 -26.80 -5.61
C ARG A 207 -5.95 -25.64 -4.97
N SER A 208 -6.02 -25.51 -3.66
CA SER A 208 -5.22 -24.57 -2.87
C SER A 208 -4.59 -25.25 -1.66
N PRO A 209 -3.33 -25.71 -1.76
CA PRO A 209 -2.65 -26.38 -0.65
C PRO A 209 -2.60 -25.52 0.63
N VAL A 210 -2.48 -24.18 0.48
CA VAL A 210 -2.43 -23.25 1.61
C VAL A 210 -3.78 -23.17 2.33
N VAL A 211 -4.89 -23.13 1.57
CA VAL A 211 -6.26 -23.13 2.14
C VAL A 211 -6.52 -24.44 2.86
N HIS A 212 -6.10 -25.58 2.26
CA HIS A 212 -6.25 -26.88 2.88
C HIS A 212 -5.47 -27.00 4.19
N ALA A 213 -4.21 -26.54 4.21
CA ALA A 213 -3.36 -26.63 5.40
C ALA A 213 -3.74 -25.64 6.51
N HIS A 214 -4.25 -24.46 6.16
CA HIS A 214 -4.46 -23.36 7.10
C HIS A 214 -5.80 -22.62 6.86
N PRO A 215 -6.97 -23.31 6.88
CA PRO A 215 -8.26 -22.73 6.48
C PRO A 215 -8.68 -21.55 7.39
N GLN A 216 -8.46 -21.66 8.70
CA GLN A 216 -8.78 -20.59 9.65
C GLN A 216 -7.98 -19.31 9.36
N ARG A 217 -6.66 -19.47 9.16
CA ARG A 217 -5.77 -18.33 8.85
C ARG A 217 -6.11 -17.67 7.51
N MET A 218 -6.58 -18.45 6.56
CA MET A 218 -7.05 -17.91 5.28
C MET A 218 -8.38 -17.16 5.42
N ALA A 219 -9.30 -17.64 6.26
CA ALA A 219 -10.53 -16.92 6.58
C ALA A 219 -10.23 -15.59 7.29
N GLU A 220 -9.33 -15.60 8.28
CA GLU A 220 -8.83 -14.39 8.95
C GLU A 220 -8.27 -13.37 7.97
N LYS A 221 -7.32 -13.76 7.12
CA LYS A 221 -6.72 -12.88 6.10
C LYS A 221 -7.76 -12.32 5.13
N ARG A 222 -8.77 -13.10 4.74
CA ARG A 222 -9.85 -12.62 3.88
C ARG A 222 -10.71 -11.57 4.57
N ALA A 223 -11.00 -11.76 5.87
CA ALA A 223 -11.75 -10.79 6.67
C ALA A 223 -11.00 -9.46 6.75
N GLU A 224 -9.73 -9.52 7.12
CA GLU A 224 -8.84 -8.37 7.21
C GLU A 224 -8.73 -7.63 5.87
N TRP A 225 -8.44 -8.35 4.78
CA TRP A 225 -8.34 -7.76 3.45
C TRP A 225 -9.64 -7.11 2.97
N GLN A 226 -10.80 -7.73 3.26
CA GLN A 226 -12.09 -7.17 2.90
C GLN A 226 -12.38 -5.88 3.68
N LEU A 227 -12.02 -5.84 4.97
CA LEU A 227 -12.12 -4.62 5.78
C LEU A 227 -11.23 -3.51 5.23
N LEU A 228 -9.95 -3.79 4.98
CA LEU A 228 -8.98 -2.83 4.45
C LEU A 228 -9.46 -2.19 3.14
N ARG A 229 -10.01 -2.98 2.22
CA ARG A 229 -10.57 -2.47 0.96
C ARG A 229 -11.76 -1.52 1.13
N LYS A 230 -12.53 -1.71 2.19
CA LYS A 230 -13.66 -0.82 2.51
C LYS A 230 -13.19 0.47 3.18
N LEU A 231 -12.14 0.40 3.98
CA LEU A 231 -11.54 1.56 4.66
C LEU A 231 -10.72 2.43 3.69
N VAL A 232 -10.11 1.81 2.70
CA VAL A 232 -9.33 2.49 1.66
C VAL A 232 -9.94 2.13 0.31
N PRO A 233 -11.04 2.78 -0.09
CA PRO A 233 -11.61 2.56 -1.41
C PRO A 233 -10.55 2.88 -2.47
N PRO A 234 -10.51 2.12 -3.58
CA PRO A 234 -9.65 2.45 -4.70
C PRO A 234 -10.00 3.88 -5.12
N GLU A 235 -9.00 4.76 -5.11
CA GLU A 235 -9.19 6.09 -5.70
C GLU A 235 -9.55 5.86 -7.17
N GLU A 236 -10.67 6.40 -7.59
CA GLU A 236 -10.99 6.50 -9.01
C GLU A 236 -9.83 7.24 -9.63
N VAL A 237 -9.05 6.56 -10.47
CA VAL A 237 -8.05 7.22 -11.30
C VAL A 237 -8.87 8.17 -12.17
N LYS A 238 -8.84 9.47 -11.82
CA LYS A 238 -9.36 10.50 -12.70
C LYS A 238 -8.55 10.38 -13.97
N THR A 239 -9.09 9.70 -14.96
CA THR A 239 -8.62 9.80 -16.33
C THR A 239 -8.97 11.21 -16.76
N ASP A 240 -8.01 12.13 -16.59
CA ASP A 240 -8.07 13.41 -17.25
C ASP A 240 -8.17 13.11 -18.76
N GLY A 241 -9.37 13.34 -19.31
CA GLY A 241 -9.69 13.19 -20.73
C GLY A 241 -9.02 14.25 -21.59
#